data_5fd1ba09b810f7cf6f9ffc9a47fdd81c
#
_entry.id   5fd1ba09b810f7cf6f9ffc9a47fdd81c
#
_cell.length_a   1.000
_cell.length_b   1.000
_cell.length_c   1.000
_cell.angle_alpha   90.00
_cell.angle_beta   90.00
_cell.angle_gamma   90.00
#
_symmetry.space_group_name_H-M   'P 1'
#
loop_
_entity.id
_entity.type
_entity.pdbx_description
1 polymer ?
#
loop_
_entity_poly.entity_id
_entity_poly.type
_entity_poly.pdbx_seq_one_letter_code
_entity_poly.pdbx_strand_id
1 'polypeptide(L)'
;MVSGDNLNSVSMEDDFEGGDYSDGYDDDYDDYGGYGDDDEGQGLLEDEDAVSSRRPKQGYTVLKEAYIKQRQEDDISNVSTVLSIPKVQATVLLRRYNWNVNQVNEEWFADEERVRKSVGLLERPVVDVSDASKFTCGICFESLPCDNFASASCGHPFCRDCWQGYLCTRINDGPGCLLLICPEPSCKASIGPDMIDKLATCEEKEKYSLFLLRSYIEDNRETKWCPAPGCENAVYFAVGCGDFDVTCLCSYRFCWNCTVEAHRPVDCDTVTKWMLKNSVDGENMNWILNNSKICPKCKRPIEKNLGCMHMTCTPPCSYEFCWLCLGPWSQHGSNTGGFNSCNGYEAAKKKGSVDTKFRRDMAKNSLERYTHYYERWASNQSSRERALEDLHRMESELMEKLCNVQCTTKGQLKFITDAWLQIVECRRVLKWTYAYGYYLPQHEHTKIQFFEYLQGEAEAGLERLHRCAEIELHKFVTADDPSSDFNDFRTKLTGLTSVTKTYFENLVRALENGLEDVDSQGTTGGGKSGNPRAARGEVPWSPRASGSDKNVDDTSK
;
A
#
# COMPACT_ATOMS: atom_id res chain seq x y z
N MET A 1 -2.80 -50.35 -24.48
CA MET A 1 -3.95 -50.83 -23.70
C MET A 1 -4.19 -49.75 -22.68
N VAL A 2 -4.96 -48.76 -22.99
CA VAL A 2 -6.42 -48.54 -22.89
C VAL A 2 -6.91 -48.67 -21.44
N SER A 3 -7.21 -47.57 -20.85
CA SER A 3 -8.50 -47.30 -20.23
C SER A 3 -8.53 -45.82 -19.79
N GLY A 4 -9.43 -45.10 -20.40
CA GLY A 4 -9.87 -43.77 -19.97
C GLY A 4 -10.94 -43.90 -18.90
N ASP A 5 -10.99 -42.96 -18.04
CA ASP A 5 -12.14 -42.69 -17.17
C ASP A 5 -12.64 -41.27 -17.36
N ASN A 6 -13.87 -41.23 -17.84
CA ASN A 6 -14.73 -40.09 -18.06
C ASN A 6 -15.24 -39.58 -16.71
N LEU A 7 -15.01 -38.33 -16.36
CA LEU A 7 -15.73 -37.68 -15.27
C LEU A 7 -16.75 -36.71 -15.85
N ASN A 8 -18.00 -37.09 -15.71
CA ASN A 8 -19.21 -36.34 -15.97
C ASN A 8 -19.26 -35.06 -15.08
N SER A 9 -19.34 -33.92 -15.73
CA SER A 9 -19.76 -32.66 -15.10
C SER A 9 -21.30 -32.61 -15.08
N VAL A 10 -21.85 -32.59 -13.90
CA VAL A 10 -23.27 -32.32 -13.66
C VAL A 10 -23.45 -30.81 -13.55
N SER A 11 -24.12 -30.22 -14.54
CA SER A 11 -24.65 -28.87 -14.50
C SER A 11 -25.93 -28.86 -13.69
N MET A 12 -25.99 -28.08 -12.60
CA MET A 12 -27.25 -27.69 -11.96
C MET A 12 -27.72 -26.40 -12.64
N GLU A 13 -28.80 -26.51 -13.36
CA GLU A 13 -29.61 -25.39 -13.83
C GLU A 13 -30.61 -25.04 -12.72
N ASP A 14 -30.48 -23.86 -12.12
CA ASP A 14 -31.51 -23.29 -11.26
C ASP A 14 -32.36 -22.35 -12.11
N ASP A 15 -33.59 -22.82 -12.36
CA ASP A 15 -34.67 -22.04 -12.95
C ASP A 15 -35.13 -20.94 -11.96
N PHE A 16 -34.97 -19.68 -12.32
CA PHE A 16 -35.60 -18.56 -11.64
C PHE A 16 -36.64 -17.93 -12.56
N GLU A 17 -37.89 -18.19 -12.26
CA GLU A 17 -39.05 -17.55 -12.92
C GLU A 17 -39.08 -16.04 -12.64
N GLY A 18 -39.14 -15.26 -13.72
CA GLY A 18 -39.24 -13.82 -13.69
C GLY A 18 -40.66 -13.35 -13.32
N GLY A 19 -40.73 -12.55 -12.28
CA GLY A 19 -41.91 -11.73 -11.97
C GLY A 19 -41.79 -10.36 -12.64
N ASP A 20 -42.66 -10.10 -13.58
CA ASP A 20 -42.82 -8.86 -14.34
C ASP A 20 -43.54 -7.83 -13.45
N TYR A 21 -42.86 -6.74 -13.07
CA TYR A 21 -43.49 -5.55 -12.51
C TYR A 21 -43.14 -4.35 -13.37
N SER A 22 -44.06 -3.98 -14.21
CA SER A 22 -44.10 -2.70 -14.91
C SER A 22 -44.69 -1.64 -14.01
N ASP A 23 -43.89 -0.69 -13.55
CA ASP A 23 -44.37 0.59 -13.06
C ASP A 23 -43.78 1.70 -13.92
N GLY A 24 -44.67 2.34 -14.67
CA GLY A 24 -44.41 3.53 -15.44
C GLY A 24 -44.29 4.75 -14.53
N TYR A 25 -43.25 5.49 -14.71
CA TYR A 25 -43.18 6.89 -14.28
C TYR A 25 -42.96 7.77 -15.49
N ASP A 26 -44.01 8.56 -15.78
CA ASP A 26 -43.97 9.74 -16.66
C ASP A 26 -43.14 10.82 -15.94
N ASP A 27 -42.05 11.26 -16.54
CA ASP A 27 -41.34 12.47 -16.14
C ASP A 27 -41.37 13.46 -17.30
N ASP A 28 -42.20 14.49 -17.11
CA ASP A 28 -42.21 15.72 -17.89
C ASP A 28 -40.90 16.48 -17.66
N TYR A 29 -40.12 16.71 -18.72
CA TYR A 29 -39.03 17.66 -18.73
C TYR A 29 -39.40 18.87 -19.57
N ASP A 30 -39.56 20.01 -18.87
CA ASP A 30 -39.73 21.32 -19.46
C ASP A 30 -38.48 21.78 -20.23
N ASP A 31 -38.78 22.17 -21.45
CA ASP A 31 -37.92 22.80 -22.43
C ASP A 31 -37.52 24.24 -21.98
N TYR A 32 -36.24 24.58 -21.91
CA TYR A 32 -35.75 25.95 -21.86
C TYR A 32 -34.82 26.22 -23.05
N GLY A 33 -35.38 27.03 -23.95
CA GLY A 33 -34.85 27.49 -25.20
C GLY A 33 -33.54 28.29 -25.13
N GLY A 34 -32.85 28.21 -26.23
CA GLY A 34 -31.56 28.79 -26.50
C GLY A 34 -31.58 30.32 -26.75
N TYR A 35 -30.39 30.86 -26.69
CA TYR A 35 -29.99 32.01 -27.50
C TYR A 35 -28.59 31.75 -28.04
N GLY A 36 -28.48 31.80 -29.37
CA GLY A 36 -27.23 31.85 -30.11
C GLY A 36 -26.65 33.26 -30.09
N ASP A 37 -25.35 33.33 -30.21
CA ASP A 37 -24.70 34.46 -30.90
C ASP A 37 -23.46 33.94 -31.63
N ASP A 38 -23.44 34.24 -32.93
CA ASP A 38 -22.33 34.04 -33.86
C ASP A 38 -21.23 35.06 -33.55
N ASP A 39 -19.98 34.64 -33.49
CA ASP A 39 -18.86 35.50 -33.89
C ASP A 39 -17.73 34.66 -34.54
N GLU A 40 -17.45 35.02 -35.77
CA GLU A 40 -16.36 34.50 -36.61
C GLU A 40 -15.03 35.15 -36.20
N GLY A 41 -13.95 34.38 -36.17
CA GLY A 41 -12.66 35.03 -36.33
C GLY A 41 -11.40 34.35 -35.83
N GLN A 42 -10.70 33.74 -36.75
CA GLN A 42 -9.23 33.66 -36.84
C GLN A 42 -8.47 32.78 -35.86
N GLY A 43 -7.85 31.75 -36.48
CA GLY A 43 -6.91 30.84 -35.88
C GLY A 43 -5.66 31.48 -35.33
N LEU A 44 -5.06 30.74 -34.41
CA LEU A 44 -3.61 30.68 -34.20
C LEU A 44 -3.29 29.62 -33.12
N LEU A 45 -2.42 28.70 -33.52
CA LEU A 45 -1.47 27.93 -32.67
C LEU A 45 -2.02 27.15 -31.46
N GLU A 46 -1.95 25.87 -31.62
CA GLU A 46 -2.17 24.84 -30.61
C GLU A 46 -1.13 24.99 -29.48
N ASP A 47 -1.53 25.55 -28.32
CA ASP A 47 -0.87 25.35 -27.05
C ASP A 47 -1.60 24.24 -26.30
N GLU A 48 -0.99 23.07 -26.18
CA GLU A 48 -1.49 21.89 -25.47
C GLU A 48 -1.66 22.08 -23.94
N ASP A 49 -1.51 23.28 -23.41
CA ASP A 49 -1.49 23.57 -21.95
C ASP A 49 -2.78 24.17 -21.36
N ALA A 50 -3.86 24.31 -22.13
CA ALA A 50 -5.03 25.09 -21.70
C ALA A 50 -6.24 24.30 -21.16
N VAL A 51 -6.17 22.98 -20.93
CA VAL A 51 -7.29 22.17 -20.36
C VAL A 51 -7.06 21.75 -18.90
N SER A 52 -6.23 22.47 -18.16
CA SER A 52 -5.85 22.12 -16.76
C SER A 52 -6.63 22.88 -15.66
N SER A 53 -7.81 23.48 -15.88
CA SER A 53 -8.37 24.39 -14.87
C SER A 53 -9.53 23.88 -14.01
N ARG A 54 -9.81 22.56 -13.94
CA ARG A 54 -10.84 22.00 -13.01
C ARG A 54 -10.47 20.69 -12.30
N ARG A 55 -9.19 20.28 -12.28
CA ARG A 55 -8.78 19.23 -11.36
C ARG A 55 -8.53 19.84 -9.98
N PRO A 56 -9.06 19.26 -8.87
CA PRO A 56 -8.62 19.66 -7.55
C PRO A 56 -7.10 19.59 -7.53
N LYS A 57 -6.43 20.63 -7.01
CA LYS A 57 -4.96 20.67 -6.92
C LYS A 57 -4.52 19.40 -6.20
N GLN A 58 -3.94 18.45 -6.92
CA GLN A 58 -3.33 17.29 -6.31
C GLN A 58 -2.23 17.81 -5.38
N GLY A 59 -2.31 17.46 -4.10
CA GLY A 59 -1.34 17.87 -3.09
C GLY A 59 0.01 17.16 -3.23
N TYR A 60 0.26 16.48 -4.34
CA TYR A 60 1.51 15.77 -4.61
C TYR A 60 1.92 15.86 -6.09
N THR A 61 3.20 15.65 -6.33
CA THR A 61 3.78 15.60 -7.68
C THR A 61 4.60 14.33 -7.85
N VAL A 62 4.40 13.61 -8.96
CA VAL A 62 5.21 12.42 -9.25
C VAL A 62 6.48 12.84 -9.99
N LEU A 63 7.62 12.44 -9.44
CA LEU A 63 8.97 12.77 -9.92
C LEU A 63 9.54 11.58 -10.68
N LYS A 64 9.95 11.79 -11.94
CA LYS A 64 10.71 10.81 -12.72
C LYS A 64 12.18 10.84 -12.32
N GLU A 65 12.89 9.74 -12.48
CA GLU A 65 14.32 9.62 -12.14
C GLU A 65 15.18 10.75 -12.74
N ALA A 66 14.97 11.07 -14.00
CA ALA A 66 15.72 12.15 -14.66
C ALA A 66 15.53 13.51 -13.98
N TYR A 67 14.31 13.81 -13.53
CA TYR A 67 13.99 15.04 -12.80
C TYR A 67 14.60 15.05 -11.39
N ILE A 68 14.62 13.88 -10.74
CA ILE A 68 15.24 13.72 -9.41
C ILE A 68 16.75 13.98 -9.51
N LYS A 69 17.42 13.39 -10.52
CA LYS A 69 18.85 13.62 -10.80
C LYS A 69 19.17 15.10 -11.06
N GLN A 70 18.34 15.76 -11.87
CA GLN A 70 18.51 17.18 -12.16
C GLN A 70 18.38 18.02 -10.88
N ARG A 71 17.34 17.80 -10.09
CA ARG A 71 17.12 18.53 -8.84
C ARG A 71 18.22 18.29 -7.81
N GLN A 72 18.74 17.07 -7.71
CA GLN A 72 19.89 16.74 -6.88
C GLN A 72 21.15 17.52 -7.32
N GLU A 73 21.41 17.59 -8.62
CA GLU A 73 22.54 18.35 -9.17
C GLU A 73 22.37 19.87 -9.00
N ASP A 74 21.14 20.36 -9.11
CA ASP A 74 20.82 21.78 -8.84
C ASP A 74 21.10 22.15 -7.38
N ASP A 75 20.72 21.30 -6.41
CA ASP A 75 21.00 21.52 -4.99
C ASP A 75 22.50 21.46 -4.70
N ILE A 76 23.25 20.52 -5.30
CA ILE A 76 24.71 20.44 -5.20
C ILE A 76 25.36 21.72 -5.76
N SER A 77 24.90 22.18 -6.92
CA SER A 77 25.42 23.38 -7.58
C SER A 77 25.08 24.63 -6.77
N ASN A 78 23.90 24.71 -6.21
CA ASN A 78 23.50 25.82 -5.33
C ASN A 78 24.41 25.93 -4.11
N VAL A 79 24.59 24.85 -3.34
CA VAL A 79 25.47 24.83 -2.17
C VAL A 79 26.92 25.12 -2.56
N SER A 80 27.40 24.53 -3.67
CA SER A 80 28.75 24.81 -4.19
C SER A 80 28.96 26.28 -4.49
N THR A 81 27.97 26.95 -5.10
CA THR A 81 28.05 28.38 -5.46
C THR A 81 27.93 29.27 -4.24
N VAL A 82 26.94 29.03 -3.38
CA VAL A 82 26.67 29.87 -2.18
C VAL A 82 27.85 29.82 -1.20
N LEU A 83 28.41 28.62 -0.97
CA LEU A 83 29.52 28.44 -0.03
C LEU A 83 30.90 28.62 -0.69
N SER A 84 30.96 28.84 -2.00
CA SER A 84 32.21 28.95 -2.78
C SER A 84 33.14 27.74 -2.60
N ILE A 85 32.60 26.53 -2.57
CA ILE A 85 33.34 25.27 -2.40
C ILE A 85 33.15 24.36 -3.63
N PRO A 86 34.06 23.39 -3.87
CA PRO A 86 33.91 22.42 -4.95
C PRO A 86 32.63 21.58 -4.79
N LYS A 87 31.99 21.18 -5.90
CA LYS A 87 30.80 20.30 -5.90
C LYS A 87 31.00 19.01 -5.09
N VAL A 88 32.20 18.43 -5.11
CA VAL A 88 32.55 17.25 -4.30
C VAL A 88 32.32 17.52 -2.80
N GLN A 89 32.80 18.67 -2.31
CA GLN A 89 32.62 19.05 -0.91
C GLN A 89 31.17 19.40 -0.60
N ALA A 90 30.44 20.04 -1.53
CA ALA A 90 29.02 20.31 -1.41
C ALA A 90 28.20 19.00 -1.31
N THR A 91 28.54 17.98 -2.11
CA THR A 91 27.90 16.66 -2.04
C THR A 91 28.11 15.99 -0.68
N VAL A 92 29.34 16.03 -0.14
CA VAL A 92 29.66 15.47 1.18
C VAL A 92 28.89 16.19 2.28
N LEU A 93 28.80 17.53 2.22
CA LEU A 93 28.00 18.32 3.16
C LEU A 93 26.53 17.99 3.08
N LEU A 94 25.95 18.07 1.90
CA LEU A 94 24.53 17.75 1.68
C LEU A 94 24.18 16.36 2.18
N ARG A 95 25.04 15.39 1.91
CA ARG A 95 24.87 14.02 2.38
C ARG A 95 24.88 13.94 3.91
N ARG A 96 25.74 14.70 4.59
CA ARG A 96 25.83 14.74 6.05
C ARG A 96 24.63 15.39 6.71
N TYR A 97 24.02 16.38 6.05
CA TYR A 97 22.85 17.13 6.52
C TYR A 97 21.54 16.68 5.85
N ASN A 98 21.49 15.42 5.41
CA ASN A 98 20.27 14.79 4.85
C ASN A 98 19.64 15.60 3.72
N TRP A 99 20.47 16.12 2.81
CA TRP A 99 20.08 16.93 1.65
C TRP A 99 19.31 18.22 1.99
N ASN A 100 19.42 18.70 3.23
CA ASN A 100 18.80 19.95 3.65
C ASN A 100 19.72 21.15 3.35
N VAL A 101 19.49 21.81 2.20
CA VAL A 101 20.26 22.96 1.73
C VAL A 101 20.26 24.11 2.75
N ASN A 102 19.11 24.41 3.35
CA ASN A 102 18.99 25.50 4.32
C ASN A 102 19.83 25.22 5.57
N GLN A 103 19.74 24.00 6.09
CA GLN A 103 20.51 23.60 7.26
C GLN A 103 22.02 23.61 6.98
N VAL A 104 22.44 23.18 5.78
CA VAL A 104 23.86 23.28 5.37
C VAL A 104 24.34 24.75 5.41
N ASN A 105 23.55 25.65 4.83
CA ASN A 105 23.92 27.09 4.79
C ASN A 105 23.93 27.70 6.19
N GLU A 106 22.90 27.45 7.02
CA GLU A 106 22.82 27.97 8.39
C GLU A 106 24.01 27.53 9.24
N GLU A 107 24.34 26.23 9.25
CA GLU A 107 25.43 25.67 10.03
C GLU A 107 26.80 26.16 9.53
N TRP A 108 26.96 26.25 8.21
CA TRP A 108 28.22 26.73 7.61
C TRP A 108 28.50 28.18 7.94
N PHE A 109 27.52 29.08 7.77
CA PHE A 109 27.71 30.50 8.09
C PHE A 109 27.78 30.77 9.59
N ALA A 110 27.25 29.86 10.43
CA ALA A 110 27.41 29.98 11.88
C ALA A 110 28.85 29.64 12.33
N ASP A 111 29.45 28.58 11.80
CA ASP A 111 30.83 28.15 12.17
C ASP A 111 31.40 27.17 11.11
N GLU A 112 32.02 27.72 10.09
CA GLU A 112 32.61 26.96 8.99
C GLU A 112 33.67 25.96 9.47
N GLU A 113 34.57 26.39 10.39
CA GLU A 113 35.66 25.53 10.88
C GLU A 113 35.13 24.31 11.63
N ARG A 114 34.15 24.50 12.46
CA ARG A 114 33.45 23.42 13.17
C ARG A 114 32.80 22.44 12.19
N VAL A 115 32.08 22.94 11.17
CA VAL A 115 31.41 22.11 10.17
C VAL A 115 32.45 21.33 9.37
N ARG A 116 33.51 21.97 8.85
CA ARG A 116 34.59 21.30 8.11
C ARG A 116 35.21 20.16 8.94
N LYS A 117 35.51 20.42 10.20
CA LYS A 117 36.08 19.43 11.12
C LYS A 117 35.12 18.28 11.39
N SER A 118 33.84 18.57 11.58
CA SER A 118 32.80 17.55 11.89
C SER A 118 32.52 16.62 10.72
N VAL A 119 32.64 17.15 9.50
CA VAL A 119 32.36 16.44 8.24
C VAL A 119 33.64 15.82 7.65
N GLY A 120 34.82 16.19 8.14
CA GLY A 120 36.10 15.69 7.65
C GLY A 120 36.55 16.35 6.33
N LEU A 121 36.15 17.60 6.10
CA LEU A 121 36.61 18.41 4.96
C LEU A 121 37.86 19.21 5.36
N LEU A 122 39.00 18.71 4.95
CA LEU A 122 40.27 19.33 5.26
C LEU A 122 40.62 20.43 4.27
N GLU A 123 41.13 21.58 4.76
CA GLU A 123 41.63 22.67 3.91
C GLU A 123 42.98 22.36 3.31
N ARG A 124 43.82 21.64 4.05
CA ARG A 124 45.18 21.26 3.64
C ARG A 124 45.43 19.78 3.88
N PRO A 125 46.22 19.12 3.04
CA PRO A 125 46.63 17.75 3.28
C PRO A 125 47.36 17.62 4.62
N VAL A 126 47.10 16.54 5.34
CA VAL A 126 47.83 16.22 6.58
C VAL A 126 49.25 15.70 6.28
N VAL A 127 49.40 15.06 5.11
CA VAL A 127 50.65 14.50 4.62
C VAL A 127 51.01 15.19 3.29
N ASP A 128 52.19 15.83 3.23
CA ASP A 128 52.71 16.41 2.00
C ASP A 128 53.58 15.37 1.27
N VAL A 129 53.18 15.01 0.06
CA VAL A 129 53.71 13.86 -0.69
C VAL A 129 54.69 14.29 -1.78
N SER A 130 55.17 15.52 -1.73
CA SER A 130 55.80 16.19 -2.89
C SER A 130 57.19 15.69 -3.34
N ASP A 131 57.95 14.86 -2.58
CA ASP A 131 59.36 14.59 -2.91
C ASP A 131 59.85 13.13 -2.94
N ALA A 132 58.95 12.14 -2.78
CA ALA A 132 59.39 10.75 -2.74
C ALA A 132 59.12 10.02 -4.08
N SER A 133 60.12 9.38 -4.67
CA SER A 133 59.98 8.56 -5.89
C SER A 133 59.27 7.24 -5.67
N LYS A 134 59.20 6.76 -4.42
CA LYS A 134 58.52 5.52 -4.01
C LYS A 134 57.85 5.69 -2.66
N PHE A 135 56.68 5.09 -2.50
CA PHE A 135 55.95 4.99 -1.25
C PHE A 135 55.68 3.54 -0.86
N THR A 136 55.54 3.29 0.44
CA THR A 136 55.07 1.99 0.96
C THR A 136 53.61 2.11 1.34
N CYS A 137 52.78 1.28 0.78
CA CYS A 137 51.35 1.25 1.09
C CYS A 137 51.11 0.76 2.52
N GLY A 138 50.36 1.53 3.33
CA GLY A 138 50.05 1.14 4.70
C GLY A 138 49.08 -0.04 4.86
N ILE A 139 48.49 -0.52 3.76
CA ILE A 139 47.56 -1.65 3.76
C ILE A 139 48.23 -2.95 3.33
N CYS A 140 48.89 -2.98 2.14
CA CYS A 140 49.57 -4.18 1.63
C CYS A 140 51.06 -4.23 1.94
N PHE A 141 51.64 -3.16 2.45
CA PHE A 141 53.08 -3.00 2.77
C PHE A 141 54.01 -3.12 1.56
N GLU A 142 53.51 -3.00 0.34
CA GLU A 142 54.30 -2.99 -0.86
C GLU A 142 54.86 -1.61 -1.16
N SER A 143 56.11 -1.55 -1.62
CA SER A 143 56.79 -0.31 -2.03
C SER A 143 56.69 -0.16 -3.56
N LEU A 144 55.90 0.81 -4.01
CA LEU A 144 55.57 1.05 -5.41
C LEU A 144 55.99 2.48 -5.83
N PRO A 145 56.12 2.74 -7.14
CA PRO A 145 56.29 4.11 -7.66
C PRO A 145 55.12 5.01 -7.29
N CYS A 146 55.36 6.30 -7.15
CA CYS A 146 54.36 7.29 -6.74
C CYS A 146 53.10 7.30 -7.65
N ASP A 147 53.26 7.01 -8.96
CA ASP A 147 52.14 6.97 -9.93
C ASP A 147 51.11 5.90 -9.63
N ASN A 148 51.48 4.87 -8.85
CA ASN A 148 50.57 3.77 -8.44
C ASN A 148 49.81 4.09 -7.15
N PHE A 149 50.00 5.29 -6.59
CA PHE A 149 49.30 5.71 -5.39
C PHE A 149 48.17 6.70 -5.70
N ALA A 150 47.17 6.71 -4.83
CA ALA A 150 46.15 7.73 -4.78
C ALA A 150 45.98 8.17 -3.33
N SER A 151 45.52 9.40 -3.16
CA SER A 151 45.21 9.96 -1.85
C SER A 151 43.93 10.78 -1.92
N ALA A 152 43.14 10.77 -0.85
CA ALA A 152 42.03 11.69 -0.64
C ALA A 152 42.57 13.09 -0.24
N SER A 153 41.68 14.01 0.12
CA SER A 153 42.02 15.38 0.55
C SER A 153 43.04 15.45 1.72
N CYS A 154 43.17 14.38 2.49
CA CYS A 154 44.11 14.26 3.61
C CYS A 154 45.55 13.98 3.20
N GLY A 155 45.80 13.55 1.97
CA GLY A 155 47.13 13.22 1.48
C GLY A 155 47.69 11.86 1.90
N HIS A 156 46.99 11.03 2.70
CA HIS A 156 47.46 9.69 3.06
C HIS A 156 47.54 8.80 1.82
N PRO A 157 48.75 8.32 1.44
CA PRO A 157 48.93 7.56 0.21
C PRO A 157 48.65 6.07 0.43
N PHE A 158 47.79 5.50 -0.39
CA PHE A 158 47.59 4.04 -0.52
C PHE A 158 47.66 3.64 -2.00
N CYS A 159 48.14 2.44 -2.29
CA CYS A 159 48.17 1.99 -3.68
C CYS A 159 46.77 1.88 -4.28
N ARG A 160 46.69 2.01 -5.61
CA ARG A 160 45.40 2.02 -6.33
C ARG A 160 44.63 0.75 -6.10
N ASP A 161 45.27 -0.43 -6.03
CA ASP A 161 44.66 -1.71 -5.81
C ASP A 161 44.03 -1.80 -4.42
N CYS A 162 44.72 -1.32 -3.38
CA CYS A 162 44.15 -1.27 -2.02
C CYS A 162 42.97 -0.29 -1.91
N TRP A 163 43.08 0.87 -2.58
CA TRP A 163 41.93 1.79 -2.68
C TRP A 163 40.72 1.14 -3.38
N GLN A 164 40.96 0.49 -4.53
CA GLN A 164 39.90 -0.16 -5.26
C GLN A 164 39.25 -1.28 -4.43
N GLY A 165 40.04 -2.12 -3.77
CA GLY A 165 39.54 -3.14 -2.87
C GLY A 165 38.71 -2.58 -1.71
N TYR A 166 39.16 -1.46 -1.11
CA TYR A 166 38.43 -0.77 -0.05
C TYR A 166 37.08 -0.21 -0.56
N LEU A 167 37.10 0.50 -1.69
CA LEU A 167 35.89 1.08 -2.28
C LEU A 167 34.89 -0.02 -2.72
N CYS A 168 35.40 -1.07 -3.40
CA CYS A 168 34.60 -2.21 -3.82
C CYS A 168 33.85 -2.85 -2.63
N THR A 169 34.59 -3.16 -1.56
CA THR A 169 34.00 -3.76 -0.37
C THR A 169 32.91 -2.84 0.21
N ARG A 170 33.21 -1.56 0.40
CA ARG A 170 32.28 -0.60 1.00
C ARG A 170 31.04 -0.34 0.15
N ILE A 171 31.17 -0.28 -1.17
CA ILE A 171 30.03 -0.08 -2.08
C ILE A 171 29.14 -1.32 -2.10
N ASN A 172 29.73 -2.50 -2.07
CA ASN A 172 28.97 -3.76 -2.03
C ASN A 172 28.32 -4.03 -0.65
N ASP A 173 28.87 -3.48 0.42
CA ASP A 173 28.26 -3.50 1.76
C ASP A 173 26.96 -2.69 1.85
N GLY A 174 26.72 -1.76 0.90
CA GLY A 174 25.46 -1.01 0.80
C GLY A 174 25.60 0.51 0.96
N PRO A 175 24.50 1.22 1.32
CA PRO A 175 24.43 2.71 1.31
C PRO A 175 25.36 3.38 2.32
N GLY A 176 25.97 2.66 3.25
CA GLY A 176 27.05 3.17 4.12
C GLY A 176 28.25 3.72 3.36
N CYS A 177 28.42 3.35 2.08
CA CYS A 177 29.45 3.88 1.18
C CYS A 177 29.32 5.39 0.89
N LEU A 178 28.18 6.00 1.20
CA LEU A 178 27.96 7.43 1.02
C LEU A 178 28.64 8.30 2.09
N LEU A 179 29.14 7.70 3.17
CA LEU A 179 29.83 8.37 4.28
C LEU A 179 31.23 7.78 4.51
N LEU A 180 31.94 7.49 3.43
CA LEU A 180 33.29 6.93 3.49
C LEU A 180 34.32 7.92 4.05
N ILE A 181 35.23 7.38 4.82
CA ILE A 181 36.38 8.09 5.36
C ILE A 181 37.69 7.45 4.90
N CYS A 182 38.79 8.17 5.05
CA CYS A 182 40.13 7.66 4.76
C CYS A 182 40.41 6.34 5.48
N PRO A 183 41.04 5.33 4.81
CA PRO A 183 41.41 4.06 5.44
C PRO A 183 42.40 4.15 6.60
N GLU A 184 43.12 5.29 6.73
CA GLU A 184 44.03 5.53 7.86
C GLU A 184 43.23 5.61 9.19
N PRO A 185 43.49 4.72 10.19
CA PRO A 185 42.70 4.64 11.41
C PRO A 185 42.56 5.94 12.20
N SER A 186 43.57 6.79 12.15
CA SER A 186 43.56 8.08 12.86
C SER A 186 42.93 9.22 12.05
N CYS A 187 42.64 9.01 10.77
CA CYS A 187 42.15 10.01 9.85
C CYS A 187 40.61 9.96 9.72
N LYS A 188 39.97 11.13 9.83
CA LYS A 188 38.53 11.30 9.66
C LYS A 188 38.15 12.02 8.36
N ALA A 189 39.11 12.18 7.44
CA ALA A 189 38.89 12.87 6.17
C ALA A 189 37.85 12.13 5.34
N SER A 190 36.81 12.83 4.90
CA SER A 190 35.77 12.28 4.04
C SER A 190 36.28 12.00 2.64
N ILE A 191 35.77 10.90 2.05
CA ILE A 191 36.02 10.54 0.66
C ILE A 191 34.81 11.03 -0.14
N GLY A 192 35.09 11.86 -1.13
CA GLY A 192 34.07 12.38 -2.04
C GLY A 192 33.86 11.50 -3.27
N PRO A 193 32.84 11.83 -4.10
CA PRO A 193 32.55 11.13 -5.35
C PRO A 193 33.72 11.14 -6.34
N ASP A 194 34.63 12.12 -6.28
CA ASP A 194 35.79 12.19 -7.15
C ASP A 194 36.75 10.98 -7.01
N MET A 195 36.88 10.44 -5.80
CA MET A 195 37.69 9.23 -5.57
C MET A 195 37.00 7.99 -6.11
N ILE A 196 35.67 7.92 -6.03
CA ILE A 196 34.88 6.87 -6.65
C ILE A 196 35.06 6.92 -8.18
N ASP A 197 34.96 8.11 -8.78
CA ASP A 197 35.10 8.29 -10.22
C ASP A 197 36.51 7.94 -10.72
N LYS A 198 37.54 8.14 -9.91
CA LYS A 198 38.93 7.84 -10.29
C LYS A 198 39.30 6.36 -10.15
N LEU A 199 38.73 5.64 -9.18
CA LEU A 199 39.26 4.36 -8.74
C LEU A 199 38.28 3.20 -8.82
N ALA A 200 36.98 3.46 -8.77
CA ALA A 200 35.95 2.42 -8.82
C ALA A 200 35.68 1.92 -10.26
N THR A 201 35.24 0.69 -10.41
CA THR A 201 34.77 0.12 -11.68
C THR A 201 33.46 0.77 -12.14
N CYS A 202 33.07 0.56 -13.40
CA CYS A 202 31.80 1.09 -13.92
C CYS A 202 30.59 0.61 -13.12
N GLU A 203 30.56 -0.69 -12.79
CA GLU A 203 29.48 -1.28 -11.99
C GLU A 203 29.37 -0.67 -10.58
N GLU A 204 30.53 -0.45 -9.93
CA GLU A 204 30.58 0.19 -8.61
C GLU A 204 30.14 1.67 -8.65
N LYS A 205 30.51 2.40 -9.70
CA LYS A 205 30.04 3.78 -9.91
C LYS A 205 28.53 3.86 -10.10
N GLU A 206 27.96 2.93 -10.85
CA GLU A 206 26.51 2.84 -11.03
C GLU A 206 25.80 2.54 -9.70
N LYS A 207 26.31 1.58 -8.92
CA LYS A 207 25.78 1.27 -7.58
C LYS A 207 25.87 2.47 -6.63
N TYR A 208 27.04 3.14 -6.61
CA TYR A 208 27.22 4.34 -5.79
C TYR A 208 26.26 5.47 -6.19
N SER A 209 26.12 5.73 -7.49
CA SER A 209 25.19 6.73 -8.02
C SER A 209 23.74 6.41 -7.66
N LEU A 210 23.36 5.13 -7.70
CA LEU A 210 22.03 4.68 -7.29
C LEU A 210 21.81 4.91 -5.79
N PHE A 211 22.79 4.58 -4.93
CA PHE A 211 22.67 4.86 -3.49
C PHE A 211 22.60 6.35 -3.21
N LEU A 212 23.38 7.16 -3.92
CA LEU A 212 23.38 8.61 -3.79
C LEU A 212 21.99 9.20 -4.16
N LEU A 213 21.42 8.75 -5.27
CA LEU A 213 20.09 9.15 -5.72
C LEU A 213 19.00 8.71 -4.73
N ARG A 214 19.07 7.46 -4.26
CA ARG A 214 18.13 6.97 -3.25
C ARG A 214 18.17 7.78 -1.98
N SER A 215 19.35 8.12 -1.50
CA SER A 215 19.49 8.92 -0.30
C SER A 215 18.85 10.31 -0.42
N TYR A 216 18.85 10.89 -1.63
CA TYR A 216 18.22 12.19 -1.89
C TYR A 216 16.70 12.16 -1.65
N ILE A 217 16.05 11.05 -1.96
CA ILE A 217 14.62 10.86 -1.73
C ILE A 217 14.34 10.39 -0.30
N GLU A 218 15.11 9.42 0.23
CA GLU A 218 14.86 8.78 1.51
C GLU A 218 15.10 9.69 2.72
N ASP A 219 16.06 10.60 2.61
CA ASP A 219 16.39 11.55 3.67
C ASP A 219 15.43 12.76 3.72
N ASN A 220 14.67 13.01 2.67
CA ASN A 220 13.69 14.09 2.62
C ASN A 220 12.31 13.57 3.05
N ARG A 221 11.72 14.18 4.09
CA ARG A 221 10.41 13.78 4.63
C ARG A 221 9.23 14.04 3.69
N GLU A 222 9.41 14.95 2.72
CA GLU A 222 8.37 15.32 1.74
C GLU A 222 8.43 14.48 0.49
N THR A 223 9.38 13.54 0.38
CA THR A 223 9.54 12.66 -0.77
C THR A 223 9.55 11.19 -0.34
N LYS A 224 8.97 10.33 -1.16
CA LYS A 224 9.02 8.87 -1.00
C LYS A 224 9.07 8.19 -2.35
N TRP A 225 9.78 7.06 -2.43
CA TRP A 225 9.72 6.19 -3.59
C TRP A 225 8.34 5.55 -3.73
N CYS A 226 7.90 5.34 -4.97
CA CYS A 226 6.75 4.50 -5.24
C CYS A 226 7.01 3.07 -4.74
N PRO A 227 6.14 2.49 -3.91
CA PRO A 227 6.37 1.15 -3.36
C PRO A 227 6.09 0.01 -4.36
N ALA A 228 5.64 0.32 -5.58
CA ALA A 228 5.41 -0.70 -6.61
C ALA A 228 6.72 -1.37 -7.03
N PRO A 229 6.75 -2.73 -7.13
CA PRO A 229 7.96 -3.43 -7.57
C PRO A 229 8.45 -2.94 -8.93
N GLY A 230 9.74 -2.59 -9.02
CA GLY A 230 10.37 -2.15 -10.26
C GLY A 230 10.02 -0.71 -10.70
N CYS A 231 9.29 0.05 -9.91
CA CYS A 231 9.00 1.45 -10.22
C CYS A 231 10.12 2.37 -9.72
N GLU A 232 10.64 3.21 -10.61
CA GLU A 232 11.74 4.16 -10.35
C GLU A 232 11.24 5.60 -10.14
N ASN A 233 9.93 5.80 -9.99
CA ASN A 233 9.36 7.11 -9.73
C ASN A 233 9.35 7.39 -8.22
N ALA A 234 9.59 8.64 -7.84
CA ALA A 234 9.33 9.13 -6.51
C ALA A 234 8.11 10.06 -6.50
N VAL A 235 7.62 10.36 -5.32
CA VAL A 235 6.52 11.29 -5.12
C VAL A 235 6.95 12.37 -4.14
N TYR A 236 6.73 13.60 -4.49
CA TYR A 236 6.80 14.75 -3.60
C TYR A 236 5.40 15.09 -3.11
N PHE A 237 5.21 15.16 -1.80
CA PHE A 237 3.91 15.41 -1.18
C PHE A 237 3.93 16.74 -0.44
N ALA A 238 3.09 17.69 -0.87
CA ALA A 238 2.98 19.00 -0.23
C ALA A 238 2.22 18.90 1.10
N VAL A 239 2.80 19.40 2.17
CA VAL A 239 2.19 19.43 3.51
C VAL A 239 0.91 20.24 3.49
N GLY A 240 -0.19 19.70 4.05
CA GLY A 240 -1.48 20.37 4.17
C GLY A 240 -2.58 19.84 3.24
N CYS A 241 -2.33 18.80 2.47
CA CYS A 241 -3.34 18.09 1.71
C CYS A 241 -4.05 17.07 2.61
N GLY A 242 -5.39 17.14 2.70
CA GLY A 242 -6.19 16.24 3.55
C GLY A 242 -6.34 14.82 2.99
N ASP A 243 -5.93 14.58 1.74
CA ASP A 243 -6.02 13.28 1.08
C ASP A 243 -4.62 12.68 0.93
N PHE A 244 -4.40 11.54 1.59
CA PHE A 244 -3.12 10.83 1.59
C PHE A 244 -3.03 9.75 0.51
N ASP A 245 -4.04 9.57 -0.34
CA ASP A 245 -4.00 8.63 -1.45
C ASP A 245 -3.20 9.20 -2.62
N VAL A 246 -2.12 8.52 -2.97
CA VAL A 246 -1.20 8.88 -4.05
C VAL A 246 -1.34 7.90 -5.20
N THR A 247 -1.44 8.43 -6.42
CA THR A 247 -1.38 7.62 -7.66
C THR A 247 -0.08 7.93 -8.40
N CYS A 248 0.77 6.92 -8.55
CA CYS A 248 2.01 7.01 -9.30
C CYS A 248 1.78 6.95 -10.81
N LEU A 249 2.76 7.39 -11.62
CA LEU A 249 2.73 7.24 -13.08
C LEU A 249 2.70 5.78 -13.55
N CYS A 250 3.15 4.82 -12.72
CA CYS A 250 2.99 3.38 -12.98
C CYS A 250 1.58 2.86 -12.67
N SER A 251 0.62 3.74 -12.41
CA SER A 251 -0.77 3.44 -12.01
C SER A 251 -0.93 2.77 -10.64
N TYR A 252 0.14 2.54 -9.90
CA TYR A 252 0.05 2.03 -8.54
C TYR A 252 -0.45 3.11 -7.58
N ARG A 253 -1.45 2.77 -6.76
CA ARG A 253 -2.04 3.65 -5.75
C ARG A 253 -1.63 3.22 -4.36
N PHE A 254 -1.12 4.16 -3.57
CA PHE A 254 -0.66 3.89 -2.20
C PHE A 254 -0.98 5.04 -1.25
N CYS A 255 -1.03 4.71 0.03
CA CYS A 255 -1.18 5.70 1.09
C CYS A 255 0.16 6.37 1.38
N TRP A 256 0.20 7.69 1.33
CA TRP A 256 1.41 8.46 1.66
C TRP A 256 1.96 8.16 3.06
N ASN A 257 1.07 7.99 4.07
CA ASN A 257 1.50 7.82 5.46
C ASN A 257 2.18 6.47 5.70
N CYS A 258 1.54 5.36 5.33
CA CYS A 258 2.01 4.01 5.62
C CYS A 258 2.69 3.30 4.44
N THR A 259 2.68 3.88 3.24
CA THR A 259 3.23 3.32 1.99
C THR A 259 2.62 1.98 1.54
N VAL A 260 1.59 1.52 2.21
CA VAL A 260 0.79 0.36 1.78
C VAL A 260 -0.15 0.79 0.67
N GLU A 261 -0.71 -0.16 -0.08
CA GLU A 261 -1.77 0.10 -1.06
C GLU A 261 -2.82 1.07 -0.49
N ALA A 262 -3.31 2.00 -1.32
CA ALA A 262 -4.37 2.94 -0.93
C ALA A 262 -5.55 2.21 -0.30
N HIS A 263 -6.02 2.68 0.86
CA HIS A 263 -6.92 1.91 1.71
C HIS A 263 -8.14 2.67 2.24
N ARG A 264 -8.45 3.82 1.63
CA ARG A 264 -9.72 4.51 1.96
C ARG A 264 -10.92 3.58 1.72
N PRO A 265 -11.91 3.56 2.62
CA PRO A 265 -12.20 4.55 3.67
C PRO A 265 -11.57 4.28 5.05
N VAL A 266 -10.73 3.27 5.22
CA VAL A 266 -10.13 2.95 6.52
C VAL A 266 -8.82 3.71 6.76
N ASP A 267 -8.51 3.97 8.02
CA ASP A 267 -7.25 4.58 8.45
C ASP A 267 -6.08 3.58 8.50
N CYS A 268 -4.85 4.08 8.64
CA CYS A 268 -3.64 3.26 8.69
C CYS A 268 -3.62 2.29 9.87
N ASP A 269 -4.21 2.68 11.00
CA ASP A 269 -4.30 1.85 12.20
C ASP A 269 -5.22 0.64 11.97
N THR A 270 -6.36 0.87 11.33
CA THR A 270 -7.31 -0.19 10.96
C THR A 270 -6.68 -1.17 9.96
N VAL A 271 -5.93 -0.66 8.96
CA VAL A 271 -5.17 -1.50 8.04
C VAL A 271 -4.17 -2.37 8.79
N THR A 272 -3.38 -1.77 9.67
CA THR A 272 -2.37 -2.49 10.46
C THR A 272 -3.00 -3.59 11.31
N LYS A 273 -4.11 -3.28 12.01
CA LYS A 273 -4.87 -4.25 12.82
C LYS A 273 -5.45 -5.37 11.96
N TRP A 274 -5.99 -5.02 10.77
CA TRP A 274 -6.57 -6.00 9.84
C TRP A 274 -5.50 -6.91 9.26
N MET A 275 -4.38 -6.38 8.79
CA MET A 275 -3.28 -7.16 8.23
C MET A 275 -2.61 -8.07 9.28
N LEU A 276 -2.42 -7.57 10.51
CA LEU A 276 -1.91 -8.39 11.62
C LEU A 276 -2.86 -9.54 11.95
N LYS A 277 -4.17 -9.28 11.92
CA LYS A 277 -5.18 -10.31 12.16
C LYS A 277 -5.21 -11.37 11.06
N ASN A 278 -4.91 -10.99 9.83
CA ASN A 278 -4.85 -11.87 8.65
C ASN A 278 -3.49 -12.55 8.48
N SER A 279 -2.49 -12.27 9.33
CA SER A 279 -1.21 -12.95 9.24
C SER A 279 -1.38 -14.45 9.55
N VAL A 280 -0.66 -15.29 8.81
CA VAL A 280 -0.77 -16.76 8.81
C VAL A 280 -0.71 -17.38 10.20
N ASP A 281 0.01 -16.75 11.13
CA ASP A 281 0.13 -17.23 12.52
C ASP A 281 -1.13 -16.99 13.36
N GLY A 282 -1.91 -15.95 13.05
CA GLY A 282 -3.16 -15.64 13.76
C GLY A 282 -4.34 -16.53 13.34
N GLU A 283 -4.43 -16.87 12.06
CA GLU A 283 -5.55 -17.63 11.50
C GLU A 283 -5.47 -19.13 11.82
N ASN A 284 -4.31 -19.74 11.59
CA ASN A 284 -4.11 -21.16 11.89
C ASN A 284 -4.35 -21.45 13.38
N MET A 285 -3.93 -20.58 14.27
CA MET A 285 -4.13 -20.75 15.70
C MET A 285 -5.61 -20.64 16.09
N ASN A 286 -6.35 -19.68 15.56
CA ASN A 286 -7.78 -19.51 15.83
C ASN A 286 -8.64 -20.62 15.21
N TRP A 287 -8.33 -21.08 14.00
CA TRP A 287 -9.00 -22.19 13.35
C TRP A 287 -8.75 -23.52 14.10
N ILE A 288 -7.49 -23.77 14.48
CA ILE A 288 -7.08 -24.94 15.27
C ILE A 288 -7.79 -24.94 16.64
N LEU A 289 -7.84 -23.80 17.34
CA LEU A 289 -8.49 -23.69 18.65
C LEU A 289 -10.01 -23.91 18.57
N ASN A 290 -10.67 -23.55 17.48
CA ASN A 290 -12.11 -23.68 17.33
C ASN A 290 -12.54 -25.03 16.74
N ASN A 291 -11.75 -25.62 15.85
CA ASN A 291 -12.09 -26.86 15.12
C ASN A 291 -11.33 -28.09 15.62
N SER A 292 -10.34 -27.94 16.50
CA SER A 292 -9.59 -29.04 17.04
C SER A 292 -9.69 -29.13 18.58
N LYS A 293 -9.46 -30.33 19.10
CA LYS A 293 -9.26 -30.58 20.54
C LYS A 293 -7.91 -31.26 20.75
N ILE A 294 -7.31 -30.97 21.90
CA ILE A 294 -6.02 -31.53 22.26
C ILE A 294 -6.20 -32.99 22.71
N CYS A 295 -5.41 -33.92 22.14
CA CYS A 295 -5.38 -35.29 22.63
C CYS A 295 -5.06 -35.33 24.14
N PRO A 296 -5.87 -35.99 24.98
CA PRO A 296 -5.65 -36.05 26.43
C PRO A 296 -4.30 -36.64 26.82
N LYS A 297 -3.78 -37.58 25.99
CA LYS A 297 -2.54 -38.33 26.29
C LYS A 297 -1.30 -37.61 25.76
N CYS A 298 -1.22 -37.28 24.46
CA CYS A 298 0.00 -36.74 23.84
C CYS A 298 -0.05 -35.24 23.55
N LYS A 299 -1.14 -34.56 23.86
CA LYS A 299 -1.35 -33.11 23.70
C LYS A 299 -1.31 -32.59 22.25
N ARG A 300 -1.29 -33.46 21.24
CA ARG A 300 -1.41 -33.05 19.83
C ARG A 300 -2.83 -32.55 19.53
N PRO A 301 -3.01 -31.51 18.73
CA PRO A 301 -4.32 -31.09 18.25
C PRO A 301 -4.89 -32.15 17.30
N ILE A 302 -6.17 -32.44 17.44
CA ILE A 302 -6.92 -33.40 16.62
C ILE A 302 -8.16 -32.68 16.09
N GLU A 303 -8.35 -32.70 14.79
CA GLU A 303 -9.54 -32.19 14.12
C GLU A 303 -10.67 -33.20 14.18
N LYS A 304 -11.92 -32.72 14.31
CA LYS A 304 -13.09 -33.57 14.34
C LYS A 304 -13.47 -34.05 12.94
N ASN A 305 -13.33 -35.35 12.69
CA ASN A 305 -13.89 -36.00 11.52
C ASN A 305 -15.39 -36.25 11.72
N LEU A 306 -16.20 -35.68 10.80
CA LEU A 306 -17.64 -35.90 10.59
C LEU A 306 -18.41 -36.73 11.65
N GLY A 307 -19.10 -36.05 12.57
CA GLY A 307 -20.19 -36.62 13.35
C GLY A 307 -19.87 -37.55 14.52
N CYS A 308 -18.84 -38.39 14.43
CA CYS A 308 -18.54 -39.41 15.46
C CYS A 308 -17.88 -38.78 16.70
N MET A 309 -18.34 -39.18 17.91
CA MET A 309 -17.78 -38.76 19.19
C MET A 309 -16.59 -39.61 19.64
N HIS A 310 -16.37 -40.77 19.01
CA HIS A 310 -15.19 -41.61 19.22
C HIS A 310 -14.03 -41.06 18.38
N MET A 311 -12.97 -40.69 19.02
CA MET A 311 -11.77 -40.13 18.38
C MET A 311 -10.56 -40.99 18.70
N THR A 312 -9.74 -41.24 17.66
CA THR A 312 -8.48 -41.95 17.78
C THR A 312 -7.34 -41.04 17.39
N CYS A 313 -6.36 -40.88 18.26
CA CYS A 313 -5.18 -40.06 17.98
C CYS A 313 -4.29 -40.74 16.93
N THR A 314 -3.61 -39.93 16.11
CA THR A 314 -2.66 -40.45 15.10
C THR A 314 -1.50 -41.20 15.73
N PRO A 315 -0.95 -42.25 15.06
CA PRO A 315 0.26 -42.92 15.51
C PRO A 315 1.45 -41.97 15.78
N PRO A 316 2.31 -42.26 16.73
CA PRO A 316 2.39 -43.47 17.56
C PRO A 316 1.49 -43.46 18.82
N CYS A 317 0.72 -42.41 19.03
CA CYS A 317 -0.10 -42.25 20.25
C CYS A 317 -1.27 -43.21 20.31
N SER A 318 -2.05 -43.33 19.23
CA SER A 318 -3.24 -44.17 19.03
C SER A 318 -4.22 -44.20 20.21
N TYR A 319 -4.30 -43.10 20.99
CA TYR A 319 -5.16 -43.01 22.15
C TYR A 319 -6.62 -42.77 21.72
N GLU A 320 -7.52 -43.60 22.24
CA GLU A 320 -8.95 -43.50 21.97
C GLU A 320 -9.69 -42.74 23.07
N PHE A 321 -10.47 -41.71 22.69
CA PHE A 321 -11.16 -40.85 23.64
C PHE A 321 -12.48 -40.30 23.10
N CYS A 322 -13.31 -39.83 24.01
CA CYS A 322 -14.57 -39.17 23.65
C CYS A 322 -14.34 -37.69 23.31
N TRP A 323 -14.83 -37.25 22.15
CA TRP A 323 -14.73 -35.85 21.75
C TRP A 323 -15.40 -34.86 22.71
N LEU A 324 -16.49 -35.27 23.41
CA LEU A 324 -17.23 -34.39 24.32
C LEU A 324 -16.53 -34.18 25.65
N CYS A 325 -16.23 -35.27 26.37
CA CYS A 325 -15.67 -35.21 27.74
C CYS A 325 -14.15 -35.36 27.83
N LEU A 326 -13.48 -35.71 26.73
CA LEU A 326 -12.04 -35.99 26.63
C LEU A 326 -11.57 -37.21 27.46
N GLY A 327 -12.52 -37.95 28.06
CA GLY A 327 -12.21 -39.18 28.82
C GLY A 327 -11.90 -40.38 27.89
N PRO A 328 -11.25 -41.46 28.42
CA PRO A 328 -10.92 -42.66 27.67
C PRO A 328 -12.17 -43.29 27.04
N TRP A 329 -12.07 -43.70 25.79
CA TRP A 329 -13.20 -44.33 25.12
C TRP A 329 -13.66 -45.64 25.76
N SER A 330 -12.70 -46.39 26.39
CA SER A 330 -12.98 -47.61 27.11
C SER A 330 -13.99 -47.44 28.27
N GLN A 331 -14.17 -46.22 28.76
CA GLN A 331 -15.16 -45.89 29.79
C GLN A 331 -16.53 -45.49 29.23
N HIS A 332 -16.69 -45.53 27.88
CA HIS A 332 -17.91 -45.22 27.21
C HIS A 332 -18.55 -46.50 26.68
N GLY A 333 -19.81 -46.73 27.01
CA GLY A 333 -20.60 -47.90 26.59
C GLY A 333 -22.09 -47.63 26.66
N SER A 334 -22.91 -48.65 26.50
CA SER A 334 -24.38 -48.55 26.55
C SER A 334 -24.91 -47.93 27.84
N ASN A 335 -24.16 -48.05 28.96
CA ASN A 335 -24.53 -47.51 30.27
C ASN A 335 -24.18 -46.00 30.41
N THR A 336 -23.47 -45.40 29.49
CA THR A 336 -23.03 -43.99 29.54
C THR A 336 -23.69 -43.09 28.47
N GLY A 337 -24.82 -43.54 27.88
CA GLY A 337 -25.59 -42.76 26.93
C GLY A 337 -25.39 -43.13 25.45
N GLY A 338 -24.60 -44.20 25.14
CA GLY A 338 -24.36 -44.68 23.79
C GLY A 338 -23.33 -43.88 23.01
N PHE A 339 -23.25 -44.15 21.69
CA PHE A 339 -22.20 -43.59 20.81
C PHE A 339 -22.39 -42.08 20.48
N ASN A 340 -23.60 -41.54 20.67
CA ASN A 340 -23.94 -40.18 20.28
C ASN A 340 -24.14 -39.21 21.47
N SER A 341 -24.20 -39.72 22.71
CA SER A 341 -24.36 -38.94 23.94
C SER A 341 -23.31 -39.32 24.98
N CYS A 342 -22.96 -38.38 25.87
CA CYS A 342 -21.96 -38.61 26.91
C CYS A 342 -22.46 -38.12 28.26
N ASN A 343 -22.83 -39.07 29.17
CA ASN A 343 -23.30 -38.73 30.52
C ASN A 343 -22.26 -38.00 31.36
N GLY A 344 -20.94 -38.22 31.13
CA GLY A 344 -19.86 -37.48 31.78
C GLY A 344 -19.86 -36.01 31.38
N TYR A 345 -20.15 -35.71 30.14
CA TYR A 345 -20.28 -34.32 29.65
C TYR A 345 -21.58 -33.67 30.18
N GLU A 346 -22.69 -34.39 30.20
CA GLU A 346 -23.96 -33.89 30.73
C GLU A 346 -23.89 -33.63 32.27
N ALA A 347 -23.17 -34.47 33.01
CA ALA A 347 -22.91 -34.26 34.44
C ALA A 347 -22.01 -33.06 34.72
N ALA A 348 -20.96 -32.85 33.93
CA ALA A 348 -20.09 -31.68 34.00
C ALA A 348 -20.82 -30.39 33.63
N LYS A 349 -21.75 -30.45 32.62
CA LYS A 349 -22.60 -29.33 32.19
C LYS A 349 -23.57 -28.89 33.31
N LYS A 350 -24.11 -29.84 34.07
CA LYS A 350 -25.01 -29.56 35.20
C LYS A 350 -24.27 -28.95 36.42
N LYS A 351 -22.96 -29.15 36.55
CA LYS A 351 -22.14 -28.69 37.69
C LYS A 351 -21.53 -27.29 37.58
N GLY A 352 -21.88 -26.48 36.58
CA GLY A 352 -21.45 -25.08 36.55
C GLY A 352 -20.68 -24.64 35.30
N SER A 353 -20.89 -25.31 34.18
CA SER A 353 -20.23 -24.98 32.89
C SER A 353 -21.03 -23.98 32.04
N VAL A 354 -21.84 -23.10 32.64
CA VAL A 354 -22.52 -22.03 31.90
C VAL A 354 -21.48 -21.08 31.28
N ASP A 355 -20.38 -20.84 31.99
CA ASP A 355 -19.31 -19.94 31.55
C ASP A 355 -18.53 -20.49 30.33
N THR A 356 -18.30 -21.80 30.27
CA THR A 356 -17.57 -22.41 29.13
C THR A 356 -18.40 -22.49 27.86
N LYS A 357 -19.72 -22.64 27.96
CA LYS A 357 -20.63 -22.61 26.80
C LYS A 357 -20.73 -21.19 26.25
N PHE A 358 -20.93 -20.20 27.13
CA PHE A 358 -20.99 -18.81 26.77
C PHE A 358 -19.69 -18.34 26.07
N ARG A 359 -18.51 -18.66 26.63
CA ARG A 359 -17.21 -18.36 26.01
C ARG A 359 -17.02 -19.06 24.66
N ARG A 360 -17.51 -20.28 24.50
CA ARG A 360 -17.43 -21.02 23.25
C ARG A 360 -18.37 -20.45 22.18
N ASP A 361 -19.59 -20.08 22.58
CA ASP A 361 -20.56 -19.45 21.67
C ASP A 361 -20.07 -18.03 21.25
N MET A 362 -19.47 -17.28 22.18
CA MET A 362 -18.81 -16.00 21.87
C MET A 362 -17.63 -16.16 20.90
N ALA A 363 -16.78 -17.15 21.12
CA ALA A 363 -15.65 -17.43 20.22
C ALA A 363 -16.15 -17.87 18.83
N LYS A 364 -17.20 -18.67 18.77
CA LYS A 364 -17.82 -19.11 17.52
C LYS A 364 -18.40 -17.92 16.73
N ASN A 365 -19.19 -17.07 17.40
CA ASN A 365 -19.77 -15.88 16.77
C ASN A 365 -18.68 -14.91 16.30
N SER A 366 -17.60 -14.75 17.06
CA SER A 366 -16.46 -13.92 16.66
C SER A 366 -15.75 -14.48 15.42
N LEU A 367 -15.59 -15.80 15.34
CA LEU A 367 -14.99 -16.46 14.18
C LEU A 367 -15.89 -16.37 12.95
N GLU A 368 -17.20 -16.64 13.10
CA GLU A 368 -18.17 -16.53 12.00
C GLU A 368 -18.20 -15.10 11.44
N ARG A 369 -18.19 -14.09 12.33
CA ARG A 369 -18.08 -12.69 11.91
C ARG A 369 -16.78 -12.42 11.15
N TYR A 370 -15.62 -12.86 11.68
CA TYR A 370 -14.34 -12.67 11.03
C TYR A 370 -14.31 -13.33 9.64
N THR A 371 -14.74 -14.59 9.54
CA THR A 371 -14.80 -15.34 8.28
C THR A 371 -15.66 -14.62 7.25
N HIS A 372 -16.84 -14.13 7.67
CA HIS A 372 -17.73 -13.37 6.79
C HIS A 372 -17.06 -12.15 6.15
N TYR A 373 -16.35 -11.34 6.94
CA TYR A 373 -15.69 -10.14 6.43
C TYR A 373 -14.40 -10.46 5.67
N TYR A 374 -13.65 -11.45 6.12
CA TYR A 374 -12.41 -11.87 5.48
C TYR A 374 -12.62 -12.46 4.09
N GLU A 375 -13.57 -13.39 3.94
CA GLU A 375 -13.86 -14.00 2.64
C GLU A 375 -14.25 -12.95 1.60
N ARG A 376 -15.05 -11.97 1.98
CA ARG A 376 -15.47 -10.88 1.09
C ARG A 376 -14.32 -9.92 0.79
N TRP A 377 -13.51 -9.59 1.77
CA TRP A 377 -12.28 -8.83 1.58
C TRP A 377 -11.36 -9.54 0.58
N ALA A 378 -11.10 -10.82 0.76
CA ALA A 378 -10.25 -11.63 -0.12
C ALA A 378 -10.86 -11.80 -1.53
N SER A 379 -12.18 -12.01 -1.62
CA SER A 379 -12.89 -12.10 -2.90
C SER A 379 -12.79 -10.80 -3.71
N ASN A 380 -12.94 -9.63 -3.07
CA ASN A 380 -12.76 -8.35 -3.75
C ASN A 380 -11.30 -8.12 -4.18
N GLN A 381 -10.31 -8.58 -3.40
CA GLN A 381 -8.91 -8.56 -3.81
C GLN A 381 -8.69 -9.40 -5.07
N SER A 382 -9.16 -10.65 -5.09
CA SER A 382 -9.03 -11.55 -6.23
C SER A 382 -9.79 -11.03 -7.47
N SER A 383 -10.98 -10.46 -7.26
CA SER A 383 -11.76 -9.84 -8.35
C SER A 383 -11.09 -8.59 -8.91
N ARG A 384 -10.40 -7.82 -8.08
CA ARG A 384 -9.58 -6.68 -8.52
C ARG A 384 -8.39 -7.11 -9.35
N GLU A 385 -7.69 -8.17 -8.93
CA GLU A 385 -6.56 -8.72 -9.67
C GLU A 385 -6.99 -9.18 -11.07
N ARG A 386 -8.11 -9.90 -11.18
CA ARG A 386 -8.70 -10.26 -12.47
C ARG A 386 -9.07 -9.05 -13.32
N ALA A 387 -9.68 -8.02 -12.71
CA ALA A 387 -10.04 -6.80 -13.44
C ALA A 387 -8.81 -6.06 -13.97
N LEU A 388 -7.66 -6.13 -13.27
CA LEU A 388 -6.37 -5.60 -13.77
C LEU A 388 -5.84 -6.42 -14.96
N GLU A 389 -5.95 -7.74 -14.91
CA GLU A 389 -5.59 -8.63 -16.02
C GLU A 389 -6.48 -8.37 -17.24
N ASP A 390 -7.78 -8.20 -17.04
CA ASP A 390 -8.73 -7.88 -18.10
C ASP A 390 -8.48 -6.49 -18.70
N LEU A 391 -8.16 -5.50 -17.88
CA LEU A 391 -7.73 -4.17 -18.35
C LEU A 391 -6.47 -4.28 -19.23
N HIS A 392 -5.46 -5.01 -18.77
CA HIS A 392 -4.23 -5.20 -19.53
C HIS A 392 -4.49 -5.91 -20.88
N ARG A 393 -5.30 -6.97 -20.87
CA ARG A 393 -5.73 -7.66 -22.10
C ARG A 393 -6.53 -6.75 -23.02
N MET A 394 -7.38 -5.89 -22.46
CA MET A 394 -8.13 -4.90 -23.21
C MET A 394 -7.19 -3.94 -23.94
N GLU A 395 -6.20 -3.38 -23.25
CA GLU A 395 -5.26 -2.40 -23.80
C GLU A 395 -4.30 -3.01 -24.82
N SER A 396 -3.80 -4.23 -24.57
CA SER A 396 -2.79 -4.89 -25.41
C SER A 396 -3.36 -5.54 -26.67
N GLU A 397 -4.55 -6.15 -26.58
CA GLU A 397 -5.08 -7.01 -27.64
C GLU A 397 -6.41 -6.53 -28.22
N LEU A 398 -7.39 -6.22 -27.35
CA LEU A 398 -8.77 -6.01 -27.76
C LEU A 398 -9.02 -4.60 -28.30
N MET A 399 -8.29 -3.61 -27.83
CA MET A 399 -8.42 -2.23 -28.25
C MET A 399 -8.13 -2.06 -29.74
N GLU A 400 -7.09 -2.72 -30.26
CA GLU A 400 -6.73 -2.67 -31.67
C GLU A 400 -7.77 -3.34 -32.57
N LYS A 401 -8.27 -4.51 -32.14
CA LYS A 401 -9.38 -5.21 -32.81
C LYS A 401 -10.62 -4.32 -32.88
N LEU A 402 -10.99 -3.71 -31.77
CA LEU A 402 -12.17 -2.86 -31.68
C LEU A 402 -12.04 -1.57 -32.55
N CYS A 403 -10.83 -0.98 -32.61
CA CYS A 403 -10.54 0.13 -33.51
C CYS A 403 -10.81 -0.26 -34.99
N ASN A 404 -10.35 -1.45 -35.38
CA ASN A 404 -10.51 -1.94 -36.75
C ASN A 404 -11.97 -2.25 -37.08
N VAL A 405 -12.68 -2.97 -36.18
CA VAL A 405 -14.09 -3.36 -36.40
C VAL A 405 -15.02 -2.13 -36.41
N GLN A 406 -14.87 -1.21 -35.45
CA GLN A 406 -15.75 -0.06 -35.29
C GLN A 406 -15.28 1.18 -36.10
N CYS A 407 -14.18 1.07 -36.85
CA CYS A 407 -13.59 2.18 -37.64
C CYS A 407 -13.34 3.44 -36.76
N THR A 408 -12.86 3.26 -35.52
CA THR A 408 -12.68 4.31 -34.54
C THR A 408 -11.21 4.44 -34.10
N THR A 409 -10.87 5.53 -33.43
CA THR A 409 -9.52 5.75 -32.91
C THR A 409 -9.40 5.27 -31.45
N LYS A 410 -8.19 4.92 -31.00
CA LYS A 410 -7.93 4.57 -29.59
C LYS A 410 -8.41 5.65 -28.62
N GLY A 411 -8.28 6.93 -28.97
CA GLY A 411 -8.77 8.05 -28.16
C GLY A 411 -10.29 8.03 -27.96
N GLN A 412 -11.05 7.66 -28.99
CA GLN A 412 -12.50 7.54 -28.92
C GLN A 412 -12.96 6.33 -28.08
N LEU A 413 -12.11 5.32 -27.91
CA LEU A 413 -12.36 4.13 -27.09
C LEU A 413 -11.90 4.26 -25.65
N LYS A 414 -11.34 5.41 -25.25
CA LYS A 414 -10.84 5.66 -23.89
C LYS A 414 -11.89 5.40 -22.80
N PHE A 415 -13.18 5.60 -23.11
CA PHE A 415 -14.27 5.34 -22.14
C PHE A 415 -14.30 3.88 -21.65
N ILE A 416 -13.80 2.93 -22.44
CA ILE A 416 -13.68 1.51 -22.05
C ILE A 416 -12.58 1.34 -21.02
N THR A 417 -11.40 1.91 -21.27
CA THR A 417 -10.29 1.91 -20.30
C THR A 417 -10.70 2.61 -19.00
N ASP A 418 -11.38 3.77 -19.11
CA ASP A 418 -11.88 4.51 -17.95
C ASP A 418 -12.88 3.67 -17.11
N ALA A 419 -13.74 2.87 -17.77
CA ALA A 419 -14.66 1.96 -17.09
C ALA A 419 -13.93 0.84 -16.35
N TRP A 420 -12.94 0.20 -16.96
CA TRP A 420 -12.14 -0.84 -16.31
C TRP A 420 -11.31 -0.29 -15.14
N LEU A 421 -10.71 0.88 -15.29
CA LEU A 421 -10.02 1.57 -14.20
C LEU A 421 -10.96 1.86 -13.03
N GLN A 422 -12.21 2.26 -13.33
CA GLN A 422 -13.23 2.48 -12.30
C GLN A 422 -13.65 1.17 -11.61
N ILE A 423 -13.78 0.06 -12.35
CA ILE A 423 -14.06 -1.27 -11.76
C ILE A 423 -12.96 -1.68 -10.78
N VAL A 424 -11.69 -1.56 -11.21
CA VAL A 424 -10.51 -1.86 -10.37
C VAL A 424 -10.54 -1.03 -9.09
N GLU A 425 -10.86 0.26 -9.19
CA GLU A 425 -10.94 1.17 -8.04
C GLU A 425 -12.10 0.82 -7.12
N CYS A 426 -13.28 0.53 -7.66
CA CYS A 426 -14.43 0.10 -6.86
C CYS A 426 -14.17 -1.20 -6.09
N ARG A 427 -13.50 -2.18 -6.71
CA ARG A 427 -13.08 -3.41 -6.02
C ARG A 427 -12.11 -3.12 -4.88
N ARG A 428 -11.18 -2.19 -5.08
CA ARG A 428 -10.27 -1.73 -4.02
C ARG A 428 -11.02 -1.11 -2.84
N VAL A 429 -11.93 -0.20 -3.11
CA VAL A 429 -12.74 0.45 -2.05
C VAL A 429 -13.58 -0.59 -1.32
N LEU A 430 -14.34 -1.44 -2.03
CA LEU A 430 -15.16 -2.50 -1.40
C LEU A 430 -14.33 -3.42 -0.52
N LYS A 431 -13.15 -3.82 -0.96
CA LYS A 431 -12.23 -4.60 -0.12
C LYS A 431 -12.05 -3.96 1.26
N TRP A 432 -11.78 -2.66 1.30
CA TRP A 432 -11.53 -1.95 2.56
C TRP A 432 -12.80 -1.60 3.34
N THR A 433 -13.97 -1.51 2.68
CA THR A 433 -15.24 -1.38 3.42
C THR A 433 -15.54 -2.61 4.26
N TYR A 434 -15.12 -3.81 3.86
CA TYR A 434 -15.27 -5.01 4.67
C TYR A 434 -14.37 -4.98 5.92
N ALA A 435 -13.16 -4.45 5.82
CA ALA A 435 -12.34 -4.20 7.01
C ALA A 435 -12.99 -3.16 7.94
N TYR A 436 -13.55 -2.07 7.38
CA TYR A 436 -14.31 -1.07 8.13
C TYR A 436 -15.48 -1.71 8.89
N GLY A 437 -16.35 -2.46 8.20
CA GLY A 437 -17.52 -3.12 8.78
C GLY A 437 -17.17 -4.12 9.90
N TYR A 438 -16.03 -4.80 9.79
CA TYR A 438 -15.54 -5.68 10.86
C TYR A 438 -15.26 -4.94 12.16
N TYR A 439 -14.70 -3.71 12.08
CA TYR A 439 -14.38 -2.91 13.26
C TYR A 439 -15.52 -2.00 13.74
N LEU A 440 -16.66 -1.93 13.02
CA LEU A 440 -17.85 -1.22 13.52
C LEU A 440 -18.31 -1.84 14.86
N PRO A 441 -18.60 -1.00 15.88
CA PRO A 441 -19.07 -1.47 17.18
C PRO A 441 -20.41 -2.20 17.05
N GLN A 442 -20.50 -3.41 17.60
CA GLN A 442 -21.71 -4.25 17.50
C GLN A 442 -22.96 -3.66 18.16
N HIS A 443 -22.80 -2.73 19.07
CA HIS A 443 -23.92 -2.04 19.74
C HIS A 443 -24.54 -0.92 18.91
N GLU A 444 -23.87 -0.46 17.85
CA GLU A 444 -24.36 0.60 16.94
C GLU A 444 -25.20 -0.02 15.80
N HIS A 445 -26.30 -0.68 16.15
CA HIS A 445 -27.12 -1.43 15.19
C HIS A 445 -27.61 -0.59 14.02
N THR A 446 -28.00 0.67 14.25
CA THR A 446 -28.48 1.58 13.20
C THR A 446 -27.37 1.88 12.18
N LYS A 447 -26.16 2.15 12.66
CA LYS A 447 -25.01 2.39 11.76
C LYS A 447 -24.64 1.15 10.97
N ILE A 448 -24.72 -0.05 11.60
CA ILE A 448 -24.46 -1.31 10.91
C ILE A 448 -25.47 -1.53 9.78
N GLN A 449 -26.76 -1.37 10.04
CA GLN A 449 -27.80 -1.53 9.03
C GLN A 449 -27.64 -0.53 7.88
N PHE A 450 -27.33 0.73 8.19
CA PHE A 450 -27.10 1.73 7.18
C PHE A 450 -25.82 1.45 6.38
N PHE A 451 -24.75 1.02 7.02
CA PHE A 451 -23.54 0.57 6.36
C PHE A 451 -23.80 -0.60 5.40
N GLU A 452 -24.52 -1.63 5.84
CA GLU A 452 -24.87 -2.80 5.03
C GLU A 452 -25.71 -2.41 3.81
N TYR A 453 -26.66 -1.48 3.99
CA TYR A 453 -27.44 -0.93 2.88
C TYR A 453 -26.56 -0.21 1.86
N LEU A 454 -25.72 0.73 2.31
CA LEU A 454 -24.81 1.49 1.42
C LEU A 454 -23.84 0.55 0.68
N GLN A 455 -23.33 -0.46 1.36
CA GLN A 455 -22.44 -1.45 0.78
C GLN A 455 -23.15 -2.31 -0.28
N GLY A 456 -24.38 -2.75 -0.01
CA GLY A 456 -25.18 -3.51 -0.96
C GLY A 456 -25.47 -2.73 -2.25
N GLU A 457 -25.82 -1.45 -2.15
CA GLU A 457 -26.02 -0.57 -3.32
C GLU A 457 -24.72 -0.36 -4.11
N ALA A 458 -23.59 -0.22 -3.41
CA ALA A 458 -22.28 -0.12 -4.05
C ALA A 458 -21.95 -1.39 -4.85
N GLU A 459 -22.19 -2.56 -4.28
CA GLU A 459 -21.98 -3.85 -4.95
C GLU A 459 -22.89 -3.99 -6.17
N ALA A 460 -24.16 -3.70 -6.05
CA ALA A 460 -25.12 -3.76 -7.15
C ALA A 460 -24.74 -2.80 -8.29
N GLY A 461 -24.29 -1.58 -7.97
CA GLY A 461 -23.79 -0.61 -8.93
C GLY A 461 -22.55 -1.10 -9.68
N LEU A 462 -21.60 -1.65 -8.94
CA LEU A 462 -20.37 -2.20 -9.51
C LEU A 462 -20.66 -3.42 -10.42
N GLU A 463 -21.53 -4.33 -10.01
CA GLU A 463 -21.86 -5.49 -10.82
C GLU A 463 -22.55 -5.09 -12.14
N ARG A 464 -23.43 -4.07 -12.13
CA ARG A 464 -24.01 -3.52 -13.36
C ARG A 464 -22.94 -2.96 -14.30
N LEU A 465 -21.97 -2.20 -13.77
CA LEU A 465 -20.86 -1.65 -14.54
C LEU A 465 -19.97 -2.76 -15.09
N HIS A 466 -19.58 -3.72 -14.27
CA HIS A 466 -18.69 -4.82 -14.64
C HIS A 466 -19.32 -5.69 -15.74
N ARG A 467 -20.60 -6.07 -15.57
CA ARG A 467 -21.34 -6.83 -16.57
C ARG A 467 -21.40 -6.11 -17.92
N CYS A 468 -21.59 -4.78 -17.92
CA CYS A 468 -21.61 -3.99 -19.13
C CYS A 468 -20.22 -3.96 -19.80
N ALA A 469 -19.16 -3.75 -19.02
CA ALA A 469 -17.77 -3.70 -19.49
C ALA A 469 -17.24 -5.07 -19.99
N GLU A 470 -17.73 -6.18 -19.44
CA GLU A 470 -17.26 -7.52 -19.79
C GLU A 470 -18.16 -8.15 -20.87
N ILE A 471 -19.45 -8.37 -20.55
CA ILE A 471 -20.35 -9.18 -21.37
C ILE A 471 -20.88 -8.40 -22.58
N GLU A 472 -21.31 -7.14 -22.37
CA GLU A 472 -21.89 -6.35 -23.47
C GLU A 472 -20.81 -5.91 -24.44
N LEU A 473 -19.62 -5.52 -23.96
CA LEU A 473 -18.49 -5.16 -24.83
C LEU A 473 -18.04 -6.32 -25.71
N HIS A 474 -18.08 -7.56 -25.20
CA HIS A 474 -17.65 -8.74 -25.96
C HIS A 474 -18.42 -8.90 -27.28
N LYS A 475 -19.68 -8.47 -27.36
CA LYS A 475 -20.48 -8.49 -28.61
C LYS A 475 -19.87 -7.65 -29.71
N PHE A 476 -19.30 -6.51 -29.35
CA PHE A 476 -18.68 -5.56 -30.32
C PHE A 476 -17.26 -5.95 -30.70
N VAL A 477 -16.54 -6.66 -29.82
CA VAL A 477 -15.19 -7.19 -30.10
C VAL A 477 -15.24 -8.39 -31.03
N THR A 478 -16.32 -9.19 -30.97
CA THR A 478 -16.51 -10.40 -31.78
C THR A 478 -17.36 -10.17 -33.06
N ALA A 479 -17.85 -8.96 -33.27
CA ALA A 479 -18.57 -8.61 -34.51
C ALA A 479 -17.60 -8.51 -35.71
N ASP A 480 -18.06 -8.85 -36.90
CA ASP A 480 -17.30 -8.74 -38.13
C ASP A 480 -17.43 -7.34 -38.78
N ASP A 481 -18.53 -6.62 -38.48
CA ASP A 481 -18.86 -5.32 -39.05
C ASP A 481 -19.18 -4.27 -38.00
N PRO A 482 -19.04 -2.95 -38.28
CA PRO A 482 -19.41 -1.87 -37.38
C PRO A 482 -20.89 -1.95 -37.00
N SER A 483 -21.18 -1.88 -35.71
CA SER A 483 -22.55 -1.94 -35.18
C SER A 483 -23.14 -0.55 -34.95
N SER A 484 -24.39 -0.33 -35.38
CA SER A 484 -25.16 0.89 -35.10
C SER A 484 -25.33 1.12 -33.60
N ASP A 485 -25.42 0.03 -32.83
CA ASP A 485 -25.70 0.04 -31.38
C ASP A 485 -24.46 0.37 -30.53
N PHE A 486 -23.28 0.54 -31.17
CA PHE A 486 -22.04 0.85 -30.46
C PHE A 486 -22.08 2.21 -29.73
N ASN A 487 -22.77 3.20 -30.32
CA ASN A 487 -22.96 4.50 -29.66
C ASN A 487 -23.86 4.42 -28.42
N ASP A 488 -24.91 3.60 -28.47
CA ASP A 488 -25.78 3.37 -27.31
C ASP A 488 -25.02 2.64 -26.20
N PHE A 489 -24.23 1.63 -26.56
CA PHE A 489 -23.33 0.97 -25.63
C PHE A 489 -22.33 1.97 -25.01
N ARG A 490 -21.71 2.85 -25.80
CA ARG A 490 -20.80 3.90 -25.31
C ARG A 490 -21.48 4.79 -24.29
N THR A 491 -22.68 5.29 -24.60
CA THR A 491 -23.46 6.16 -23.73
C THR A 491 -23.81 5.44 -22.42
N LYS A 492 -24.27 4.19 -22.52
CA LYS A 492 -24.60 3.34 -21.37
C LYS A 492 -23.38 3.10 -20.47
N LEU A 493 -22.25 2.66 -21.04
CA LEU A 493 -21.04 2.36 -20.28
C LEU A 493 -20.48 3.61 -19.61
N THR A 494 -20.44 4.75 -20.32
CA THR A 494 -19.99 6.04 -19.76
C THR A 494 -20.90 6.49 -18.62
N GLY A 495 -22.23 6.37 -18.78
CA GLY A 495 -23.20 6.70 -17.73
C GLY A 495 -23.03 5.83 -16.49
N LEU A 496 -22.94 4.51 -16.64
CA LEU A 496 -22.69 3.58 -15.55
C LEU A 496 -21.37 3.89 -14.83
N THR A 497 -20.30 4.20 -15.57
CA THR A 497 -19.00 4.57 -15.02
C THR A 497 -19.10 5.82 -14.15
N SER A 498 -19.78 6.86 -14.64
CA SER A 498 -19.94 8.13 -13.92
C SER A 498 -20.78 7.97 -12.66
N VAL A 499 -21.93 7.31 -12.75
CA VAL A 499 -22.82 7.08 -11.59
C VAL A 499 -22.13 6.24 -10.54
N THR A 500 -21.48 5.13 -10.94
CA THR A 500 -20.76 4.26 -10.01
C THR A 500 -19.61 5.01 -9.34
N LYS A 501 -18.84 5.79 -10.08
CA LYS A 501 -17.77 6.64 -9.55
C LYS A 501 -18.28 7.58 -8.46
N THR A 502 -19.31 8.36 -8.77
CA THR A 502 -19.90 9.33 -7.83
C THR A 502 -20.43 8.64 -6.58
N TYR A 503 -21.08 7.48 -6.75
CA TYR A 503 -21.59 6.71 -5.61
C TYR A 503 -20.46 6.26 -4.68
N PHE A 504 -19.37 5.70 -5.23
CA PHE A 504 -18.22 5.25 -4.44
C PHE A 504 -17.47 6.41 -3.75
N GLU A 505 -17.36 7.57 -4.39
CA GLU A 505 -16.80 8.78 -3.76
C GLU A 505 -17.64 9.23 -2.56
N ASN A 506 -18.98 9.20 -2.69
CA ASN A 506 -19.90 9.53 -1.60
C ASN A 506 -19.86 8.47 -0.49
N LEU A 507 -19.80 7.18 -0.83
CA LEU A 507 -19.65 6.08 0.12
C LEU A 507 -18.37 6.26 0.96
N VAL A 508 -17.23 6.49 0.31
CA VAL A 508 -15.95 6.73 1.01
C VAL A 508 -16.09 7.90 1.98
N ARG A 509 -16.66 9.02 1.52
CA ARG A 509 -16.85 10.22 2.36
C ARG A 509 -17.78 9.94 3.56
N ALA A 510 -18.87 9.21 3.36
CA ALA A 510 -19.79 8.86 4.44
C ALA A 510 -19.12 7.96 5.50
N LEU A 511 -18.30 7.00 5.08
CA LEU A 511 -17.59 6.10 5.99
C LEU A 511 -16.46 6.82 6.74
N GLU A 512 -15.72 7.70 6.09
CA GLU A 512 -14.68 8.54 6.73
C GLU A 512 -15.25 9.50 7.77
N ASN A 513 -16.48 9.99 7.56
CA ASN A 513 -17.22 10.80 8.53
C ASN A 513 -17.92 9.96 9.62
N GLY A 514 -17.64 8.65 9.71
CA GLY A 514 -18.18 7.78 10.76
C GLY A 514 -19.69 7.57 10.71
N LEU A 515 -20.35 7.79 9.56
CA LEU A 515 -21.80 7.69 9.36
C LEU A 515 -22.59 8.62 10.32
N GLU A 516 -22.10 9.84 10.56
CA GLU A 516 -22.70 10.80 11.52
C GLU A 516 -24.12 11.24 11.15
N ASP A 517 -24.51 11.16 9.89
CA ASP A 517 -25.86 11.51 9.43
C ASP A 517 -26.98 10.65 10.06
N VAL A 518 -26.63 9.49 10.60
CA VAL A 518 -27.57 8.56 11.27
C VAL A 518 -27.90 9.02 12.70
N ASP A 519 -26.98 9.69 13.38
CA ASP A 519 -27.18 10.13 14.77
C ASP A 519 -28.11 11.36 14.86
N SER A 520 -28.26 12.13 13.77
CA SER A 520 -29.08 13.35 13.73
C SER A 520 -30.58 13.10 13.62
N GLN A 521 -31.05 11.89 13.32
CA GLN A 521 -32.49 11.57 13.23
C GLN A 521 -33.12 11.08 14.53
N GLY A 522 -32.33 10.87 15.60
CA GLY A 522 -32.81 10.36 16.91
C GLY A 522 -33.38 11.42 17.87
N THR A 523 -33.25 12.71 17.58
CA THR A 523 -33.65 13.79 18.49
C THR A 523 -34.41 14.91 17.77
N THR A 524 -35.59 14.64 17.21
CA THR A 524 -36.52 15.69 16.79
C THR A 524 -37.87 15.53 17.49
N GLY A 525 -37.91 15.99 18.70
CA GLY A 525 -39.10 16.52 19.35
C GLY A 525 -38.86 17.98 19.66
N GLY A 526 -39.40 18.89 18.83
CA GLY A 526 -39.70 20.27 19.25
C GLY A 526 -38.78 21.42 18.79
N GLY A 527 -39.13 22.07 17.70
CA GLY A 527 -39.26 23.53 17.68
C GLY A 527 -38.07 24.43 17.33
N LYS A 528 -38.25 25.12 16.20
CA LYS A 528 -37.82 26.48 15.84
C LYS A 528 -36.57 26.70 15.00
N SER A 529 -36.87 27.10 13.77
CA SER A 529 -36.15 27.98 12.84
C SER A 529 -35.08 28.88 13.48
N GLY A 530 -33.85 28.77 12.98
CA GLY A 530 -32.75 29.68 13.25
C GLY A 530 -31.54 29.34 12.37
N ASN A 531 -31.28 30.23 11.41
CA ASN A 531 -30.14 30.22 10.50
C ASN A 531 -28.82 30.33 11.29
N PRO A 532 -27.79 29.52 11.10
CA PRO A 532 -26.47 29.87 11.59
C PRO A 532 -25.49 30.21 10.45
N ARG A 533 -25.01 31.42 10.54
CA ARG A 533 -23.81 31.96 9.93
C ARG A 533 -22.56 31.24 10.48
N ALA A 534 -21.58 31.11 9.59
CA ALA A 534 -20.25 30.61 9.81
C ALA A 534 -19.55 31.05 11.11
N ALA A 535 -18.92 30.13 11.80
CA ALA A 535 -17.81 30.40 12.70
C ALA A 535 -16.71 29.35 12.50
N ARG A 536 -15.56 29.82 12.00
CA ARG A 536 -14.28 29.14 12.00
C ARG A 536 -13.78 29.02 13.44
N GLY A 537 -13.32 27.85 13.84
CA GLY A 537 -12.57 27.63 15.08
C GLY A 537 -11.45 26.68 14.83
N GLU A 538 -10.25 27.21 14.71
CA GLU A 538 -8.99 26.47 14.69
C GLU A 538 -8.73 25.88 16.07
N VAL A 539 -8.38 24.59 16.14
CA VAL A 539 -7.81 23.96 17.35
C VAL A 539 -6.42 23.43 16.99
N PRO A 540 -5.34 23.92 17.61
CA PRO A 540 -3.99 23.47 17.31
C PRO A 540 -3.69 22.15 18.02
N TRP A 541 -3.19 21.20 17.23
CA TRP A 541 -2.70 19.91 17.70
C TRP A 541 -1.25 20.06 18.19
N SER A 542 -1.00 19.75 19.48
CA SER A 542 0.33 19.69 20.06
C SER A 542 0.75 18.22 20.26
N PRO A 543 1.97 17.81 19.85
CA PRO A 543 2.46 16.48 20.15
C PRO A 543 2.95 16.40 21.61
N ARG A 544 2.47 15.41 22.34
CA ARG A 544 2.98 15.07 23.68
C ARG A 544 4.34 14.42 23.56
N ALA A 545 5.33 15.03 24.19
CA ALA A 545 6.65 14.47 24.43
C ALA A 545 6.56 13.31 25.43
N SER A 546 7.22 12.21 25.10
CA SER A 546 7.46 11.09 26.00
C SER A 546 8.52 11.50 27.03
N GLY A 547 8.10 11.69 28.27
CA GLY A 547 8.99 11.85 29.40
C GLY A 547 9.54 10.50 29.87
N SER A 548 10.84 10.39 29.91
CA SER A 548 11.58 9.31 30.54
C SER A 548 11.67 9.58 32.04
N ASP A 549 10.98 8.80 32.83
CA ASP A 549 11.20 8.76 34.30
C ASP A 549 12.43 7.92 34.64
N LYS A 550 13.41 8.60 35.15
CA LYS A 550 14.51 7.97 35.91
C LYS A 550 14.10 7.86 37.36
N ASN A 551 13.84 6.67 37.83
CA ASN A 551 13.81 6.40 39.27
C ASN A 551 15.24 6.17 39.76
N VAL A 552 15.62 7.02 40.67
CA VAL A 552 16.78 6.85 41.55
C VAL A 552 16.28 6.21 42.81
N ASP A 553 16.72 4.98 43.09
CA ASP A 553 16.58 4.34 44.37
C ASP A 553 17.67 4.86 45.30
N ASP A 554 17.27 5.34 46.44
CA ASP A 554 18.17 5.56 47.58
C ASP A 554 17.71 4.75 48.80
N THR A 555 18.56 3.85 49.09
CA THR A 555 18.91 3.06 50.26
C THR A 555 18.24 3.26 51.64
N SER A 556 18.19 2.22 52.32
CA SER A 556 18.61 1.96 53.72
C SER A 556 17.57 1.19 54.56
N LYS A 557 17.71 -0.01 54.76
CA LYS A 557 18.21 -0.76 55.91
C LYS A 557 17.95 -2.26 55.73
#